data_b36fe8b689ec73924b5ef73ae137778e
#
_entry.id   b36fe8b689ec73924b5ef73ae137778e
#
_cell.length_a   1.000
_cell.length_b   1.000
_cell.length_c   1.000
_cell.angle_alpha   90.00
_cell.angle_beta   90.00
_cell.angle_gamma   90.00
#
_symmetry.space_group_name_H-M   'P 1'
#
loop_
_entity.id
_entity.type
_entity.pdbx_description
1 polymer ?
#
loop_
_entity_poly.entity_id
_entity_poly.type
_entity_poly.pdbx_seq_one_letter_code
_entity_poly.pdbx_strand_id
1 'polypeptide(L)'
;MLLRKTISALLLVTILPVYVSAQGIAADSIDLFLHQTIKAKKIPALQLAVVRDGKIIKNATYGVANLENNIPATAESIFSINSITKAFTGVAIMQLAEAGKLKVTDPLSKHLDNLPAEWQPITLQQVLSHISGLPDMDDADGMIMGKGDEQLAMAEITKQPLALKTGEKFSYNQTGYVLLGQIITKLSGMHFTRFIEKGQFEVAGMKLTRFGDSYDVIPNSAGSYTLTKQKGEQFIRNDKPGVAYIQFPEFYRTAAGILSTATDMANWIIALKSGKLLKEKSSIETMWTPATLNNGQIAGFNRLTNGYALGWPTVTRKEHPAVAPVGGGRSAVFVYLKDDLSIVVLSNLMGGNPDQFIDEIAGFYIPDMKAENGFGLSPSLKKLNAALKKTGFDKPALAMANLRKAERGFTLTENELNGWGYQLLSQKRFKEALSIFKMNAGMYPKSANAFDSLAEMLEAMGEQEAALLNYKKSLALDAGNKNAAERIKALASGLN
;
A
#
# COMPACT_ATOMS: atom_id res chain seq x y z
N MET A 1 -26.05 90.58 18.43
CA MET A 1 -25.13 89.98 17.42
C MET A 1 -24.35 88.89 18.16
N LEU A 2 -24.87 87.68 18.09
CA LEU A 2 -24.34 86.56 18.87
C LEU A 2 -23.36 85.74 18.04
N LEU A 3 -22.12 85.60 18.52
CA LEU A 3 -21.06 84.76 17.96
C LEU A 3 -21.33 83.34 18.44
N ARG A 4 -21.62 82.41 17.51
CA ARG A 4 -21.63 80.94 17.77
C ARG A 4 -20.23 80.39 17.65
N LYS A 5 -19.68 79.87 18.75
CA LYS A 5 -18.44 79.04 18.76
C LYS A 5 -18.79 77.63 18.44
N THR A 6 -18.34 77.10 17.33
CA THR A 6 -18.37 75.69 16.97
C THR A 6 -17.15 75.02 17.57
N ILE A 7 -17.38 74.04 18.46
CA ILE A 7 -16.35 73.15 18.98
C ILE A 7 -16.34 71.91 18.11
N SER A 8 -15.26 71.72 17.34
CA SER A 8 -15.01 70.45 16.61
C SER A 8 -14.35 69.45 17.56
N ALA A 9 -15.03 68.39 17.89
CA ALA A 9 -14.45 67.27 18.61
C ALA A 9 -13.70 66.34 17.61
N LEU A 10 -12.40 66.24 17.77
CA LEU A 10 -11.53 65.32 17.03
C LEU A 10 -11.63 63.94 17.71
N LEU A 11 -12.28 62.96 17.06
CA LEU A 11 -12.31 61.59 17.52
C LEU A 11 -10.98 60.90 17.12
N LEU A 12 -10.11 60.66 18.09
CA LEU A 12 -8.88 59.90 17.92
C LEU A 12 -9.23 58.40 17.96
N VAL A 13 -9.33 57.75 16.78
CA VAL A 13 -9.46 56.28 16.70
C VAL A 13 -8.10 55.66 16.89
N THR A 14 -7.82 55.15 18.07
CA THR A 14 -6.64 54.33 18.35
C THR A 14 -6.85 52.94 17.78
N ILE A 15 -6.22 52.61 16.64
CA ILE A 15 -6.11 51.27 16.10
C ILE A 15 -5.07 50.52 16.93
N LEU A 16 -5.52 49.69 17.87
CA LEU A 16 -4.67 48.75 18.54
C LEU A 16 -4.31 47.62 17.55
N PRO A 17 -3.03 47.31 17.30
CA PRO A 17 -2.68 46.16 16.50
C PRO A 17 -3.07 44.90 17.25
N VAL A 18 -4.03 44.15 16.72
CA VAL A 18 -4.30 42.80 17.15
C VAL A 18 -3.12 41.94 16.71
N TYR A 19 -2.19 41.68 17.61
CA TYR A 19 -1.20 40.61 17.42
C TYR A 19 -1.94 39.29 17.44
N VAL A 20 -2.31 38.78 16.25
CA VAL A 20 -2.63 37.36 16.09
C VAL A 20 -1.32 36.61 16.32
N SER A 21 -1.14 36.13 17.53
CA SER A 21 -0.13 35.15 17.85
C SER A 21 -0.42 33.92 16.97
N ALA A 22 0.38 33.72 15.95
CA ALA A 22 0.46 32.45 15.24
C ALA A 22 1.03 31.43 16.24
N GLN A 23 0.18 30.91 17.11
CA GLN A 23 0.46 29.66 17.80
C GLN A 23 0.64 28.62 16.69
N GLY A 24 1.91 28.21 16.48
CA GLY A 24 2.24 27.13 15.60
C GLY A 24 1.38 25.94 16.03
N ILE A 25 0.46 25.52 15.15
CA ILE A 25 -0.33 24.32 15.33
C ILE A 25 0.70 23.22 15.53
N ALA A 26 0.77 22.65 16.72
CA ALA A 26 1.64 21.51 16.98
C ALA A 26 1.32 20.46 15.93
N ALA A 27 2.33 20.01 15.18
CA ALA A 27 2.14 19.00 14.16
C ALA A 27 1.39 17.83 14.78
N ASP A 28 0.30 17.40 14.15
CA ASP A 28 -0.46 16.28 14.64
C ASP A 28 0.41 15.01 14.55
N SER A 29 0.13 14.01 15.34
CA SER A 29 0.93 12.78 15.43
C SER A 29 1.07 12.06 14.08
N ILE A 30 0.09 12.21 13.18
CA ILE A 30 0.15 11.64 11.83
C ILE A 30 1.16 12.41 10.98
N ASP A 31 1.19 13.72 11.08
CA ASP A 31 2.14 14.56 10.33
C ASP A 31 3.57 14.24 10.77
N LEU A 32 3.81 14.08 12.08
CA LEU A 32 5.12 13.68 12.60
C LEU A 32 5.54 12.30 12.04
N PHE A 33 4.65 11.32 12.10
CA PHE A 33 4.88 9.98 11.55
C PHE A 33 5.21 10.04 10.05
N LEU A 34 4.43 10.80 9.27
CA LEU A 34 4.65 10.93 7.83
C LEU A 34 5.94 11.66 7.48
N HIS A 35 6.30 12.72 8.20
CA HIS A 35 7.58 13.39 8.01
C HIS A 35 8.76 12.43 8.26
N GLN A 36 8.69 11.61 9.30
CA GLN A 36 9.71 10.60 9.57
C GLN A 36 9.78 9.53 8.48
N THR A 37 8.62 9.04 8.03
CA THR A 37 8.49 8.01 6.98
C THR A 37 9.01 8.52 5.64
N ILE A 38 8.60 9.72 5.22
CA ILE A 38 9.04 10.40 3.99
C ILE A 38 10.58 10.55 3.99
N LYS A 39 11.14 11.02 5.10
CA LYS A 39 12.61 11.16 5.24
C LYS A 39 13.32 9.81 5.18
N ALA A 40 12.83 8.80 5.90
CA ALA A 40 13.45 7.48 5.97
C ALA A 40 13.40 6.74 4.61
N LYS A 41 12.28 6.87 3.89
CA LYS A 41 12.09 6.24 2.57
C LYS A 41 12.59 7.09 1.41
N LYS A 42 13.05 8.33 1.66
CA LYS A 42 13.47 9.31 0.64
C LYS A 42 12.36 9.62 -0.37
N ILE A 43 11.11 9.68 0.07
CA ILE A 43 9.95 10.01 -0.77
C ILE A 43 9.96 11.52 -1.07
N PRO A 44 10.01 11.96 -2.34
CA PRO A 44 10.07 13.39 -2.63
C PRO A 44 8.77 14.12 -2.30
N ALA A 45 7.60 13.54 -2.66
CA ALA A 45 6.29 14.07 -2.33
C ALA A 45 5.31 12.98 -1.97
N LEU A 46 4.36 13.32 -1.10
CA LEU A 46 3.27 12.45 -0.68
C LEU A 46 1.99 13.25 -0.47
N GLN A 47 0.85 12.71 -0.93
CA GLN A 47 -0.48 13.16 -0.54
C GLN A 47 -1.17 12.08 0.29
N LEU A 48 -1.89 12.52 1.33
CA LEU A 48 -2.73 11.70 2.19
C LEU A 48 -4.16 12.23 2.15
N ALA A 49 -5.15 11.35 1.99
CA ALA A 49 -6.53 11.63 2.33
C ALA A 49 -7.08 10.50 3.22
N VAL A 50 -7.83 10.86 4.26
CA VAL A 50 -8.49 9.93 5.16
C VAL A 50 -9.99 10.21 5.15
N VAL A 51 -10.78 9.17 4.91
CA VAL A 51 -12.24 9.23 4.82
C VAL A 51 -12.85 8.44 5.98
N ARG A 52 -13.81 9.05 6.67
CA ARG A 52 -14.65 8.41 7.68
C ARG A 52 -16.06 9.04 7.63
N ASP A 53 -17.11 8.27 7.88
CA ASP A 53 -18.50 8.71 7.85
C ASP A 53 -18.86 9.46 6.55
N GLY A 54 -18.36 8.97 5.41
CA GLY A 54 -18.57 9.57 4.10
C GLY A 54 -17.95 10.96 3.91
N LYS A 55 -16.99 11.36 4.76
CA LYS A 55 -16.33 12.68 4.73
C LYS A 55 -14.81 12.52 4.75
N ILE A 56 -14.12 13.44 4.08
CA ILE A 56 -12.68 13.57 4.22
C ILE A 56 -12.41 14.26 5.56
N ILE A 57 -11.79 13.51 6.50
CA ILE A 57 -11.46 14.00 7.85
C ILE A 57 -10.01 14.46 7.98
N LYS A 58 -9.13 14.08 7.07
CA LYS A 58 -7.77 14.60 6.92
C LYS A 58 -7.40 14.63 5.45
N ASN A 59 -6.79 15.73 5.02
CA ASN A 59 -6.20 15.92 3.71
C ASN A 59 -4.89 16.68 3.89
N ALA A 60 -3.77 16.07 3.49
CA ALA A 60 -2.45 16.63 3.70
C ALA A 60 -1.52 16.35 2.53
N THR A 61 -0.60 17.28 2.29
CA THR A 61 0.40 17.18 1.22
C THR A 61 1.77 17.55 1.77
N TYR A 62 2.79 16.78 1.40
CA TYR A 62 4.15 16.91 1.90
C TYR A 62 5.15 16.89 0.76
N GLY A 63 6.25 17.63 0.91
CA GLY A 63 7.45 17.54 0.08
C GLY A 63 7.36 18.27 -1.25
N VAL A 64 8.07 17.75 -2.26
CA VAL A 64 8.38 18.42 -3.53
C VAL A 64 7.84 17.63 -4.71
N ALA A 65 6.93 18.23 -5.48
CA ALA A 65 6.32 17.62 -6.66
C ALA A 65 7.30 17.50 -7.84
N ASN A 66 8.19 18.48 -8.01
CA ASN A 66 9.21 18.46 -9.05
C ASN A 66 10.57 18.78 -8.41
N LEU A 67 11.47 17.79 -8.36
CA LEU A 67 12.79 17.93 -7.74
C LEU A 67 13.73 18.80 -8.55
N GLU A 68 13.62 18.78 -9.88
CA GLU A 68 14.50 19.51 -10.79
C GLU A 68 14.35 21.04 -10.61
N ASN A 69 13.13 21.50 -10.40
CA ASN A 69 12.80 22.91 -10.23
C ASN A 69 12.42 23.27 -8.80
N ASN A 70 12.54 22.33 -7.85
CA ASN A 70 12.17 22.50 -6.45
C ASN A 70 10.73 23.04 -6.25
N ILE A 71 9.77 22.51 -7.05
CA ILE A 71 8.37 22.92 -6.98
C ILE A 71 7.68 22.18 -5.84
N PRO A 72 7.14 22.85 -4.82
CA PRO A 72 6.43 22.20 -3.73
C PRO A 72 5.22 21.42 -4.23
N ALA A 73 4.93 20.29 -3.58
CA ALA A 73 3.67 19.58 -3.78
C ALA A 73 2.51 20.34 -3.11
N THR A 74 1.36 20.37 -3.78
CA THR A 74 0.12 20.99 -3.31
C THR A 74 -1.02 19.98 -3.35
N ALA A 75 -2.19 20.32 -2.82
CA ALA A 75 -3.39 19.49 -2.92
C ALA A 75 -3.84 19.27 -4.39
N GLU A 76 -3.41 20.14 -5.30
CA GLU A 76 -3.69 20.04 -6.74
C GLU A 76 -2.61 19.29 -7.52
N SER A 77 -1.52 18.88 -6.88
CA SER A 77 -0.48 18.08 -7.54
C SER A 77 -1.04 16.71 -7.94
N ILE A 78 -0.86 16.35 -9.20
CA ILE A 78 -1.45 15.16 -9.82
C ILE A 78 -0.41 14.05 -9.84
N PHE A 79 -0.74 12.91 -9.27
CA PHE A 79 0.13 11.74 -9.15
C PHE A 79 -0.34 10.60 -10.04
N SER A 80 0.56 9.83 -10.60
CA SER A 80 0.22 8.57 -11.27
C SER A 80 -0.21 7.54 -10.23
N ILE A 81 -1.44 7.02 -10.37
CA ILE A 81 -1.95 5.96 -9.48
C ILE A 81 -1.67 4.55 -9.99
N ASN A 82 -1.09 4.44 -11.18
CA ASN A 82 -0.70 3.17 -11.80
C ASN A 82 -1.83 2.11 -11.74
N SER A 83 -1.54 0.93 -11.24
CA SER A 83 -2.46 -0.22 -11.22
C SER A 83 -3.71 -0.05 -10.34
N ILE A 84 -3.82 1.03 -9.53
CA ILE A 84 -5.11 1.36 -8.90
C ILE A 84 -6.18 1.60 -9.97
N THR A 85 -5.79 1.94 -11.19
CA THR A 85 -6.65 2.03 -12.38
C THR A 85 -7.51 0.78 -12.58
N LYS A 86 -7.00 -0.41 -12.25
CA LYS A 86 -7.74 -1.67 -12.36
C LYS A 86 -9.02 -1.69 -11.53
N ALA A 87 -9.03 -1.00 -10.39
CA ALA A 87 -10.23 -0.87 -9.57
C ALA A 87 -11.32 -0.06 -10.29
N PHE A 88 -10.95 0.97 -11.05
CA PHE A 88 -11.88 1.72 -11.89
C PHE A 88 -12.44 0.87 -13.03
N THR A 89 -11.60 0.03 -13.64
CA THR A 89 -12.04 -0.96 -14.64
C THR A 89 -12.99 -1.98 -14.03
N GLY A 90 -12.73 -2.45 -12.80
CA GLY A 90 -13.63 -3.33 -12.06
C GLY A 90 -15.00 -2.67 -11.84
N VAL A 91 -15.03 -1.40 -11.39
CA VAL A 91 -16.28 -0.63 -11.25
C VAL A 91 -16.99 -0.47 -12.60
N ALA A 92 -16.27 -0.20 -13.70
CA ALA A 92 -16.86 -0.06 -15.02
C ALA A 92 -17.54 -1.37 -15.50
N ILE A 93 -16.91 -2.52 -15.27
CA ILE A 93 -17.52 -3.83 -15.56
C ILE A 93 -18.77 -4.05 -14.69
N MET A 94 -18.73 -3.71 -13.41
CA MET A 94 -19.90 -3.83 -12.53
C MET A 94 -21.03 -2.86 -12.92
N GLN A 95 -20.73 -1.66 -13.42
CA GLN A 95 -21.73 -0.74 -13.98
C GLN A 95 -22.43 -1.35 -15.20
N LEU A 96 -21.69 -2.02 -16.08
CA LEU A 96 -22.28 -2.75 -17.21
C LEU A 96 -23.09 -3.97 -16.75
N ALA A 97 -22.68 -4.63 -15.67
CA ALA A 97 -23.43 -5.74 -15.07
C ALA A 97 -24.76 -5.25 -14.47
N GLU A 98 -24.78 -4.15 -13.70
CA GLU A 98 -26.00 -3.53 -13.20
C GLU A 98 -26.94 -3.06 -14.34
N ALA A 99 -26.39 -2.64 -15.45
CA ALA A 99 -27.15 -2.29 -16.66
C ALA A 99 -27.65 -3.53 -17.44
N GLY A 100 -27.40 -4.75 -16.95
CA GLY A 100 -27.84 -6.01 -17.58
C GLY A 100 -27.11 -6.35 -18.89
N LYS A 101 -26.00 -5.67 -19.22
CA LYS A 101 -25.25 -5.85 -20.47
C LYS A 101 -24.29 -7.03 -20.45
N LEU A 102 -23.87 -7.47 -19.27
CA LEU A 102 -23.01 -8.64 -19.06
C LEU A 102 -23.26 -9.27 -17.68
N LYS A 103 -22.70 -10.46 -17.47
CA LYS A 103 -22.51 -11.09 -16.15
C LYS A 103 -21.02 -11.34 -15.95
N VAL A 104 -20.51 -11.17 -14.75
CA VAL A 104 -19.08 -11.44 -14.47
C VAL A 104 -18.70 -12.91 -14.70
N THR A 105 -19.69 -13.80 -14.70
CA THR A 105 -19.56 -15.23 -15.06
C THR A 105 -19.60 -15.51 -16.56
N ASP A 106 -19.87 -14.50 -17.40
CA ASP A 106 -19.85 -14.69 -18.85
C ASP A 106 -18.44 -15.05 -19.32
N PRO A 107 -18.30 -15.96 -20.29
CA PRO A 107 -17.03 -16.25 -20.93
C PRO A 107 -16.62 -15.10 -21.87
N LEU A 108 -15.32 -14.94 -22.09
CA LEU A 108 -14.78 -13.93 -23.02
C LEU A 108 -15.40 -14.03 -24.42
N SER A 109 -15.61 -15.26 -24.93
CA SER A 109 -16.18 -15.50 -26.26
C SER A 109 -17.59 -14.98 -26.46
N LYS A 110 -18.32 -14.68 -25.38
CA LYS A 110 -19.65 -14.05 -25.48
C LYS A 110 -19.55 -12.57 -25.88
N HIS A 111 -18.43 -11.95 -25.60
CA HIS A 111 -18.26 -10.51 -25.77
C HIS A 111 -17.19 -10.11 -26.79
N LEU A 112 -16.19 -10.97 -27.01
CA LEU A 112 -15.09 -10.73 -27.94
C LEU A 112 -15.04 -11.82 -29.01
N ASP A 113 -14.78 -11.39 -30.24
CA ASP A 113 -14.63 -12.24 -31.42
C ASP A 113 -13.15 -12.58 -31.64
N ASN A 114 -12.85 -13.61 -32.42
CA ASN A 114 -11.50 -13.97 -32.88
C ASN A 114 -10.48 -14.29 -31.77
N LEU A 115 -10.96 -14.75 -30.62
CA LEU A 115 -10.08 -15.20 -29.52
C LEU A 115 -9.51 -16.60 -29.80
N PRO A 116 -8.25 -16.89 -29.37
CA PRO A 116 -7.74 -18.25 -29.32
C PRO A 116 -8.71 -19.20 -28.63
N ALA A 117 -8.80 -20.44 -29.09
CA ALA A 117 -9.77 -21.40 -28.56
C ALA A 117 -9.68 -21.60 -27.04
N GLU A 118 -8.45 -21.61 -26.50
CA GLU A 118 -8.19 -21.75 -25.06
C GLU A 118 -8.64 -20.53 -24.23
N TRP A 119 -8.76 -19.34 -24.85
CA TRP A 119 -9.19 -18.12 -24.15
C TRP A 119 -10.70 -17.98 -24.09
N GLN A 120 -11.41 -18.62 -25.05
CA GLN A 120 -12.86 -18.47 -25.21
C GLN A 120 -13.68 -18.80 -23.94
N PRO A 121 -13.41 -19.88 -23.18
CA PRO A 121 -14.19 -20.24 -21.99
C PRO A 121 -13.82 -19.43 -20.74
N ILE A 122 -12.74 -18.65 -20.75
CA ILE A 122 -12.29 -17.86 -19.59
C ILE A 122 -13.36 -16.83 -19.24
N THR A 123 -13.77 -16.77 -17.98
CA THR A 123 -14.81 -15.83 -17.51
C THR A 123 -14.26 -14.47 -17.18
N LEU A 124 -15.12 -13.42 -17.25
CA LEU A 124 -14.74 -12.06 -16.87
C LEU A 124 -14.26 -11.99 -15.41
N GLN A 125 -14.86 -12.79 -14.52
CA GLN A 125 -14.42 -12.90 -13.12
C GLN A 125 -12.99 -13.41 -13.04
N GLN A 126 -12.63 -14.45 -13.79
CA GLN A 126 -11.28 -15.01 -13.81
C GLN A 126 -10.25 -14.02 -14.37
N VAL A 127 -10.65 -13.21 -15.35
CA VAL A 127 -9.82 -12.12 -15.88
C VAL A 127 -9.61 -11.03 -14.86
N LEU A 128 -10.70 -10.50 -14.27
CA LEU A 128 -10.65 -9.42 -13.26
C LEU A 128 -9.83 -9.79 -12.05
N SER A 129 -9.80 -11.07 -11.67
CA SER A 129 -9.13 -11.56 -10.46
C SER A 129 -7.75 -12.18 -10.70
N HIS A 130 -7.21 -12.06 -11.93
CA HIS A 130 -5.88 -12.58 -12.29
C HIS A 130 -5.68 -14.09 -12.05
N ILE A 131 -6.74 -14.86 -12.28
CA ILE A 131 -6.70 -16.34 -12.26
C ILE A 131 -7.06 -16.94 -13.63
N SER A 132 -7.00 -16.12 -14.67
CA SER A 132 -7.33 -16.54 -16.05
C SER A 132 -6.27 -17.46 -16.67
N GLY A 133 -5.01 -17.32 -16.27
CA GLY A 133 -3.88 -18.02 -16.89
C GLY A 133 -3.44 -17.42 -18.23
N LEU A 134 -4.01 -16.28 -18.64
CA LEU A 134 -3.59 -15.59 -19.87
C LEU A 134 -2.10 -15.23 -19.84
N PRO A 135 -1.40 -15.28 -20.98
CA PRO A 135 -0.03 -14.76 -21.09
C PRO A 135 -0.03 -13.25 -20.84
N ASP A 136 1.07 -12.70 -20.34
CA ASP A 136 1.18 -11.26 -20.04
C ASP A 136 1.66 -10.48 -21.27
N MET A 137 1.10 -9.30 -21.43
CA MET A 137 1.45 -8.35 -22.48
C MET A 137 2.71 -7.55 -22.16
N ASP A 138 3.14 -7.53 -20.89
CA ASP A 138 4.44 -7.02 -20.49
C ASP A 138 5.50 -8.12 -20.68
N ASP A 139 6.61 -7.78 -21.29
CA ASP A 139 7.77 -8.69 -21.37
C ASP A 139 8.55 -8.77 -20.06
N ALA A 140 9.58 -9.59 -20.03
CA ALA A 140 10.40 -9.78 -18.83
C ALA A 140 11.11 -8.51 -18.34
N ASP A 141 11.30 -7.53 -19.23
CA ASP A 141 11.90 -6.23 -18.93
C ASP A 141 10.86 -5.17 -18.56
N GLY A 142 9.57 -5.54 -18.55
CA GLY A 142 8.44 -4.65 -18.25
C GLY A 142 8.09 -3.73 -19.41
N MET A 143 8.48 -4.07 -20.63
CA MET A 143 8.10 -3.34 -21.83
C MET A 143 6.80 -3.90 -22.38
N ILE A 144 5.89 -3.00 -22.79
CA ILE A 144 4.58 -3.36 -23.33
C ILE A 144 4.75 -3.83 -24.78
N MET A 145 4.21 -5.01 -25.12
CA MET A 145 4.20 -5.55 -26.47
C MET A 145 3.54 -4.60 -27.46
N GLY A 146 3.84 -4.78 -28.76
CA GLY A 146 3.24 -3.98 -29.84
C GLY A 146 3.77 -2.56 -29.95
N LYS A 147 4.77 -2.16 -29.15
CA LYS A 147 5.42 -0.82 -29.22
C LYS A 147 4.41 0.35 -29.19
N GLY A 148 3.32 0.22 -28.48
CA GLY A 148 2.26 1.23 -28.38
C GLY A 148 1.09 1.04 -29.34
N ASP A 149 1.15 0.05 -30.24
CA ASP A 149 0.07 -0.30 -31.17
C ASP A 149 -0.72 -1.51 -30.65
N GLU A 150 -2.03 -1.34 -30.45
CA GLU A 150 -2.92 -2.37 -29.92
C GLU A 150 -3.03 -3.58 -30.85
N GLN A 151 -3.12 -3.36 -32.17
CA GLN A 151 -3.30 -4.45 -33.13
C GLN A 151 -2.04 -5.34 -33.16
N LEU A 152 -0.87 -4.72 -33.15
CA LEU A 152 0.40 -5.47 -33.05
C LEU A 152 0.51 -6.21 -31.73
N ALA A 153 0.20 -5.57 -30.61
CA ALA A 153 0.22 -6.21 -29.29
C ALA A 153 -0.71 -7.43 -29.23
N MET A 154 -1.93 -7.29 -29.71
CA MET A 154 -2.91 -8.39 -29.78
C MET A 154 -2.45 -9.49 -30.75
N ALA A 155 -1.87 -9.15 -31.90
CA ALA A 155 -1.36 -10.13 -32.87
C ALA A 155 -0.15 -10.92 -32.32
N GLU A 156 0.64 -10.34 -31.43
CA GLU A 156 1.77 -11.01 -30.78
C GLU A 156 1.29 -11.89 -29.63
N ILE A 157 0.45 -11.35 -28.73
CA ILE A 157 0.05 -12.07 -27.50
C ILE A 157 -0.90 -13.24 -27.80
N THR A 158 -1.78 -13.15 -28.79
CA THR A 158 -2.70 -14.24 -29.16
C THR A 158 -2.03 -15.46 -29.75
N LYS A 159 -0.76 -15.37 -30.15
CA LYS A 159 0.05 -16.52 -30.60
C LYS A 159 0.65 -17.29 -29.43
N GLN A 160 0.64 -16.73 -28.23
CA GLN A 160 1.20 -17.38 -27.06
C GLN A 160 0.18 -18.34 -26.43
N PRO A 161 0.62 -19.50 -25.97
CA PRO A 161 -0.26 -20.41 -25.20
C PRO A 161 -0.63 -19.77 -23.86
N LEU A 162 -1.62 -20.35 -23.19
CA LEU A 162 -1.88 -20.00 -21.80
C LEU A 162 -0.62 -20.22 -20.95
N ALA A 163 -0.28 -19.23 -20.15
CA ALA A 163 0.88 -19.29 -19.21
C ALA A 163 0.61 -20.29 -18.08
N LEU A 164 -0.66 -20.46 -17.69
CA LEU A 164 -1.13 -21.37 -16.63
C LEU A 164 -2.51 -21.89 -16.98
N LYS A 165 -2.91 -23.00 -16.40
CA LYS A 165 -4.31 -23.44 -16.46
C LYS A 165 -5.21 -22.45 -15.72
N THR A 166 -6.34 -22.11 -16.31
CA THR A 166 -7.33 -21.23 -15.73
C THR A 166 -7.77 -21.71 -14.35
N GLY A 167 -7.70 -20.81 -13.36
CA GLY A 167 -8.04 -21.07 -11.96
C GLY A 167 -6.99 -21.84 -11.17
N GLU A 168 -5.84 -22.22 -11.75
CA GLU A 168 -4.80 -22.99 -11.05
C GLU A 168 -4.01 -22.13 -10.07
N LYS A 169 -3.59 -20.92 -10.52
CA LYS A 169 -2.77 -19.99 -9.72
C LYS A 169 -3.17 -18.55 -9.98
N PHE A 170 -2.87 -17.71 -9.03
CA PHE A 170 -2.84 -16.26 -9.21
C PHE A 170 -1.63 -15.88 -10.07
N SER A 171 -1.90 -15.20 -11.18
CA SER A 171 -0.88 -14.67 -12.10
C SER A 171 -1.30 -13.30 -12.57
N TYR A 172 -0.73 -12.29 -11.91
CA TYR A 172 -1.02 -10.89 -12.24
C TYR A 172 -0.57 -10.60 -13.67
N ASN A 173 -1.48 -10.11 -14.50
CA ASN A 173 -1.19 -9.76 -15.89
C ASN A 173 -2.01 -8.57 -16.38
N GLN A 174 -1.59 -8.00 -17.49
CA GLN A 174 -2.21 -6.83 -18.09
C GLN A 174 -3.14 -7.18 -19.25
N THR A 175 -2.86 -8.26 -19.96
CA THR A 175 -3.63 -8.72 -21.13
C THR A 175 -5.12 -8.80 -20.82
N GLY A 176 -5.48 -9.37 -19.69
CA GLY A 176 -6.87 -9.45 -19.27
C GLY A 176 -7.55 -8.09 -19.16
N TYR A 177 -6.86 -7.08 -18.67
CA TYR A 177 -7.41 -5.73 -18.51
C TYR A 177 -7.55 -5.01 -19.87
N VAL A 178 -6.65 -5.25 -20.82
CA VAL A 178 -6.82 -4.77 -22.20
C VAL A 178 -8.10 -5.37 -22.82
N LEU A 179 -8.31 -6.69 -22.66
CA LEU A 179 -9.55 -7.34 -23.14
C LEU A 179 -10.81 -6.75 -22.46
N LEU A 180 -10.75 -6.44 -21.16
CA LEU A 180 -11.85 -5.75 -20.46
C LEU A 180 -12.12 -4.36 -21.04
N GLY A 181 -11.10 -3.63 -21.47
CA GLY A 181 -11.22 -2.34 -22.17
C GLY A 181 -11.98 -2.46 -23.48
N GLN A 182 -11.65 -3.48 -24.27
CA GLN A 182 -12.38 -3.79 -25.51
C GLN A 182 -13.86 -4.12 -25.24
N ILE A 183 -14.13 -4.92 -24.19
CA ILE A 183 -15.51 -5.26 -23.78
C ILE A 183 -16.28 -4.03 -23.33
N ILE A 184 -15.68 -3.17 -22.50
CA ILE A 184 -16.32 -1.91 -22.07
C ILE A 184 -16.65 -1.05 -23.28
N THR A 185 -15.72 -0.90 -24.21
CA THR A 185 -15.92 -0.12 -25.44
C THR A 185 -17.06 -0.69 -26.29
N LYS A 186 -17.04 -2.00 -26.57
CA LYS A 186 -18.06 -2.69 -27.37
C LYS A 186 -19.45 -2.57 -26.74
N LEU A 187 -19.60 -2.83 -25.46
CA LEU A 187 -20.91 -2.87 -24.80
C LEU A 187 -21.46 -1.48 -24.44
N SER A 188 -20.60 -0.52 -24.18
CA SER A 188 -21.03 0.84 -23.87
C SER A 188 -21.34 1.67 -25.14
N GLY A 189 -20.74 1.33 -26.26
CA GLY A 189 -20.79 2.09 -27.50
C GLY A 189 -19.90 3.35 -27.46
N MET A 190 -19.00 3.47 -26.49
CA MET A 190 -18.03 4.56 -26.41
C MET A 190 -16.67 4.02 -25.92
N HIS A 191 -15.59 4.70 -26.27
CA HIS A 191 -14.26 4.31 -25.79
C HIS A 191 -14.23 4.16 -24.26
N PHE A 192 -13.54 3.16 -23.74
CA PHE A 192 -13.55 2.83 -22.28
C PHE A 192 -13.10 4.01 -21.41
N THR A 193 -12.14 4.82 -21.87
CA THR A 193 -11.71 6.02 -21.12
C THR A 193 -12.90 6.96 -20.91
N ARG A 194 -13.64 7.24 -21.96
CA ARG A 194 -14.81 8.11 -21.88
C ARG A 194 -15.95 7.53 -21.06
N PHE A 195 -16.11 6.20 -21.09
CA PHE A 195 -17.08 5.51 -20.23
C PHE A 195 -16.73 5.69 -18.74
N ILE A 196 -15.45 5.50 -18.37
CA ILE A 196 -14.97 5.67 -17.01
C ILE A 196 -15.03 7.15 -16.59
N GLU A 197 -14.61 8.09 -17.44
CA GLU A 197 -14.70 9.52 -17.17
C GLU A 197 -16.13 9.94 -16.83
N LYS A 198 -17.08 9.66 -17.70
CA LYS A 198 -18.49 10.01 -17.48
C LYS A 198 -19.13 9.26 -16.33
N GLY A 199 -18.89 7.94 -16.23
CA GLY A 199 -19.55 7.07 -15.26
C GLY A 199 -18.94 7.12 -13.86
N GLN A 200 -17.70 7.62 -13.73
CA GLN A 200 -16.99 7.62 -12.45
C GLN A 200 -16.39 8.98 -12.11
N PHE A 201 -15.53 9.58 -12.97
CA PHE A 201 -14.85 10.83 -12.60
C PHE A 201 -15.86 11.99 -12.46
N GLU A 202 -16.73 12.18 -13.45
CA GLU A 202 -17.76 13.23 -13.43
C GLU A 202 -18.74 13.02 -12.26
N VAL A 203 -19.19 11.76 -12.04
CA VAL A 203 -20.16 11.41 -10.97
C VAL A 203 -19.55 11.61 -9.59
N ALA A 204 -18.27 11.29 -9.40
CA ALA A 204 -17.57 11.46 -8.13
C ALA A 204 -16.99 12.87 -7.93
N GLY A 205 -17.07 13.75 -8.93
CA GLY A 205 -16.51 15.11 -8.87
C GLY A 205 -14.99 15.16 -8.89
N MET A 206 -14.34 14.22 -9.57
CA MET A 206 -12.87 14.09 -9.67
C MET A 206 -12.30 15.05 -10.73
N LYS A 207 -12.24 16.33 -10.41
CA LYS A 207 -11.94 17.40 -11.37
C LYS A 207 -10.52 17.40 -11.92
N LEU A 208 -9.57 16.88 -11.15
CA LEU A 208 -8.14 16.84 -11.49
C LEU A 208 -7.71 15.47 -12.02
N THR A 209 -8.62 14.48 -12.01
CA THR A 209 -8.34 13.13 -12.46
C THR A 209 -8.50 12.98 -13.96
N ARG A 210 -7.56 12.31 -14.60
CA ARG A 210 -7.56 12.06 -16.05
C ARG A 210 -6.74 10.84 -16.43
N PHE A 211 -6.92 10.34 -17.64
CA PHE A 211 -6.00 9.39 -18.24
C PHE A 211 -4.75 10.10 -18.78
N GLY A 212 -3.60 9.45 -18.66
CA GLY A 212 -2.33 9.95 -19.16
C GLY A 212 -1.14 9.17 -18.64
N ASP A 213 0.06 9.61 -19.03
CA ASP A 213 1.33 9.03 -18.58
C ASP A 213 2.43 10.10 -18.48
N SER A 214 3.71 9.65 -18.36
CA SER A 214 4.85 10.56 -18.21
C SER A 214 5.20 11.35 -19.47
N TYR A 215 4.63 11.01 -20.62
CA TYR A 215 4.87 11.68 -21.91
C TYR A 215 3.80 12.75 -22.20
N ASP A 216 2.70 12.76 -21.45
CA ASP A 216 1.67 13.76 -21.58
C ASP A 216 2.01 15.05 -20.83
N VAL A 217 1.80 16.21 -21.45
CA VAL A 217 1.95 17.51 -20.78
C VAL A 217 0.69 17.82 -19.99
N ILE A 218 0.75 17.54 -18.68
CA ILE A 218 -0.38 17.69 -17.77
C ILE A 218 -0.06 18.76 -16.72
N PRO A 219 -0.85 19.85 -16.64
CA PRO A 219 -0.68 20.87 -15.62
C PRO A 219 -0.72 20.25 -14.20
N ASN A 220 0.13 20.72 -13.32
CA ASN A 220 0.28 20.26 -11.94
C ASN A 220 0.73 18.79 -11.79
N SER A 221 1.21 18.13 -12.85
CA SER A 221 1.73 16.78 -12.77
C SER A 221 2.96 16.71 -11.89
N ALA A 222 2.96 15.85 -10.89
CA ALA A 222 4.13 15.56 -10.07
C ALA A 222 5.14 14.75 -10.89
N GLY A 223 6.42 15.12 -10.83
CA GLY A 223 7.51 14.35 -11.41
C GLY A 223 7.53 12.93 -10.84
N SER A 224 7.89 11.96 -11.66
CA SER A 224 7.97 10.56 -11.26
C SER A 224 9.43 10.15 -11.01
N TYR A 225 9.72 9.59 -9.84
CA TYR A 225 11.10 9.31 -9.41
C TYR A 225 11.28 7.86 -8.98
N THR A 226 12.54 7.40 -9.03
CA THR A 226 12.96 6.08 -8.54
C THR A 226 14.33 6.18 -7.87
N LEU A 227 14.57 5.33 -6.87
CA LEU A 227 15.90 5.12 -6.28
C LEU A 227 16.63 3.92 -6.93
N THR A 228 16.05 3.31 -7.94
CA THR A 228 16.64 2.19 -8.67
C THR A 228 17.24 2.68 -9.97
N LYS A 229 18.47 2.32 -10.23
CA LYS A 229 19.17 2.61 -11.49
C LYS A 229 19.60 1.32 -12.16
N GLN A 230 19.35 1.21 -13.44
CA GLN A 230 19.87 0.10 -14.24
C GLN A 230 21.38 0.28 -14.49
N LYS A 231 22.14 -0.77 -14.24
CA LYS A 231 23.58 -0.83 -14.53
C LYS A 231 23.87 -2.16 -15.25
N GLY A 232 23.93 -2.13 -16.57
CA GLY A 232 23.91 -3.34 -17.40
C GLY A 232 22.57 -4.08 -17.22
N GLU A 233 22.63 -5.38 -16.92
CA GLU A 233 21.45 -6.23 -16.66
C GLU A 233 20.97 -6.16 -15.19
N GLN A 234 21.64 -5.41 -14.32
CA GLN A 234 21.33 -5.35 -12.89
C GLN A 234 20.64 -4.05 -12.52
N PHE A 235 19.65 -4.15 -11.63
CA PHE A 235 19.06 -2.99 -10.96
C PHE A 235 19.77 -2.78 -9.62
N ILE A 236 20.42 -1.63 -9.46
CA ILE A 236 21.09 -1.25 -8.23
C ILE A 236 20.34 -0.11 -7.53
N ARG A 237 20.34 -0.11 -6.20
CA ARG A 237 19.81 1.00 -5.43
C ARG A 237 20.76 2.19 -5.49
N ASN A 238 20.23 3.36 -5.79
CA ASN A 238 20.95 4.64 -5.79
C ASN A 238 20.57 5.46 -4.55
N ASP A 239 21.51 6.29 -4.08
CA ASP A 239 21.25 7.18 -2.94
C ASP A 239 20.46 8.44 -3.30
N LYS A 240 20.53 8.84 -4.57
CA LYS A 240 19.80 10.00 -5.11
C LYS A 240 18.67 9.53 -6.02
N PRO A 241 17.49 10.16 -5.96
CA PRO A 241 16.42 9.89 -6.91
C PRO A 241 16.85 10.16 -8.35
N GLY A 242 16.40 9.32 -9.28
CA GLY A 242 16.44 9.55 -10.71
C GLY A 242 15.01 9.67 -11.24
N VAL A 243 14.85 10.27 -12.42
CA VAL A 243 13.55 10.37 -13.09
C VAL A 243 13.12 8.97 -13.57
N ALA A 244 11.85 8.65 -13.37
CA ALA A 244 11.23 7.42 -13.83
C ALA A 244 10.15 7.76 -14.87
N TYR A 245 10.45 7.60 -16.13
CA TYR A 245 9.46 7.72 -17.20
C TYR A 245 8.64 6.43 -17.27
N ILE A 246 7.32 6.59 -17.37
CA ILE A 246 6.36 5.49 -17.47
C ILE A 246 5.46 5.79 -18.66
N GLN A 247 5.37 4.85 -19.59
CA GLN A 247 4.49 4.92 -20.75
C GLN A 247 3.29 3.99 -20.54
N PHE A 248 2.09 4.51 -20.82
CA PHE A 248 0.86 3.75 -20.83
C PHE A 248 0.11 4.02 -22.14
N PRO A 249 0.35 3.23 -23.19
CA PRO A 249 -0.39 3.34 -24.45
C PRO A 249 -1.90 3.34 -24.21
N GLU A 250 -2.67 3.97 -25.07
CA GLU A 250 -4.10 4.17 -24.82
C GLU A 250 -4.85 2.87 -24.55
N PHE A 251 -4.60 1.82 -25.31
CA PHE A 251 -5.23 0.51 -25.13
C PHE A 251 -4.92 -0.14 -23.77
N TYR A 252 -3.78 0.23 -23.17
CA TYR A 252 -3.32 -0.31 -21.87
C TYR A 252 -3.93 0.42 -20.67
N ARG A 253 -4.63 1.54 -20.89
CA ARG A 253 -5.11 2.44 -19.82
C ARG A 253 -6.27 1.90 -18.99
N THR A 254 -6.74 0.70 -19.25
CA THR A 254 -7.59 -0.07 -18.31
C THR A 254 -6.80 -0.79 -17.24
N ALA A 255 -5.52 -1.07 -17.48
CA ALA A 255 -4.61 -1.72 -16.53
C ALA A 255 -3.85 -0.69 -15.68
N ALA A 256 -3.45 0.44 -16.28
CA ALA A 256 -2.75 1.55 -15.65
C ALA A 256 -2.93 2.82 -16.51
N GLY A 257 -2.65 4.01 -15.97
CA GLY A 257 -2.69 5.24 -16.74
C GLY A 257 -3.70 6.27 -16.26
N ILE A 258 -4.31 6.09 -15.08
CA ILE A 258 -5.01 7.18 -14.39
C ILE A 258 -4.02 7.98 -13.57
N LEU A 259 -4.16 9.30 -13.65
CA LEU A 259 -3.46 10.31 -12.90
C LEU A 259 -4.50 11.02 -12.01
N SER A 260 -4.19 11.22 -10.71
CA SER A 260 -5.18 11.74 -9.76
C SER A 260 -4.55 12.47 -8.58
N THR A 261 -5.37 13.03 -7.73
CA THR A 261 -5.01 13.57 -6.41
C THR A 261 -5.60 12.71 -5.30
N ALA A 262 -5.05 12.80 -4.09
CA ALA A 262 -5.62 12.07 -2.95
C ALA A 262 -7.06 12.52 -2.65
N THR A 263 -7.38 13.80 -2.87
CA THR A 263 -8.74 14.34 -2.72
C THR A 263 -9.73 13.71 -3.71
N ASP A 264 -9.36 13.64 -4.99
CA ASP A 264 -10.22 13.03 -6.02
C ASP A 264 -10.42 11.53 -5.75
N MET A 265 -9.36 10.83 -5.36
CA MET A 265 -9.45 9.41 -4.97
C MET A 265 -10.37 9.21 -3.76
N ALA A 266 -10.29 10.08 -2.76
CA ALA A 266 -11.19 10.05 -1.60
C ALA A 266 -12.65 10.29 -2.01
N ASN A 267 -12.90 11.26 -2.90
CA ASN A 267 -14.23 11.51 -3.45
C ASN A 267 -14.78 10.30 -4.21
N TRP A 268 -13.93 9.61 -4.97
CA TRP A 268 -14.31 8.39 -5.67
C TRP A 268 -14.72 7.27 -4.70
N ILE A 269 -13.96 7.04 -3.64
CA ILE A 269 -14.31 6.05 -2.60
C ILE A 269 -15.63 6.43 -1.90
N ILE A 270 -15.84 7.72 -1.59
CA ILE A 270 -17.10 8.21 -1.02
C ILE A 270 -18.26 7.94 -1.98
N ALA A 271 -18.10 8.25 -3.26
CA ALA A 271 -19.12 8.01 -4.29
C ALA A 271 -19.43 6.52 -4.46
N LEU A 272 -18.41 5.65 -4.41
CA LEU A 272 -18.58 4.21 -4.48
C LEU A 272 -19.36 3.68 -3.25
N LYS A 273 -18.92 4.02 -2.04
CA LYS A 273 -19.55 3.57 -0.79
C LYS A 273 -20.98 4.12 -0.61
N SER A 274 -21.28 5.29 -1.16
CA SER A 274 -22.61 5.92 -1.06
C SER A 274 -23.60 5.45 -2.14
N GLY A 275 -23.23 4.49 -2.99
CA GLY A 275 -24.13 3.97 -4.03
C GLY A 275 -24.27 4.87 -5.28
N LYS A 276 -23.44 5.93 -5.41
CA LYS A 276 -23.47 6.80 -6.60
C LYS A 276 -22.87 6.14 -7.85
N LEU A 277 -21.84 5.31 -7.68
CA LEU A 277 -21.15 4.63 -8.78
C LEU A 277 -21.74 3.24 -9.10
N LEU A 278 -22.14 2.50 -8.05
CA LEU A 278 -22.86 1.24 -8.14
C LEU A 278 -24.10 1.35 -7.24
N LYS A 279 -25.26 1.04 -7.76
CA LYS A 279 -26.55 1.24 -7.06
C LYS A 279 -26.86 0.12 -6.09
N GLU A 280 -26.48 -1.11 -6.49
CA GLU A 280 -26.79 -2.30 -5.73
C GLU A 280 -25.64 -2.62 -4.75
N LYS A 281 -25.98 -2.76 -3.46
CA LYS A 281 -25.00 -3.17 -2.45
C LYS A 281 -24.36 -4.53 -2.75
N SER A 282 -25.14 -5.44 -3.32
CA SER A 282 -24.67 -6.75 -3.77
C SER A 282 -23.59 -6.68 -4.85
N SER A 283 -23.60 -5.64 -5.69
CA SER A 283 -22.55 -5.40 -6.68
C SER A 283 -21.21 -5.08 -6.03
N ILE A 284 -21.22 -4.25 -4.98
CA ILE A 284 -20.01 -3.92 -4.20
C ILE A 284 -19.52 -5.16 -3.45
N GLU A 285 -20.41 -5.93 -2.81
CA GLU A 285 -20.07 -7.16 -2.09
C GLU A 285 -19.44 -8.18 -3.04
N THR A 286 -20.02 -8.38 -4.22
CA THR A 286 -19.46 -9.24 -5.29
C THR A 286 -18.10 -8.75 -5.73
N MET A 287 -17.98 -7.45 -6.00
CA MET A 287 -16.74 -6.84 -6.49
C MET A 287 -15.59 -6.96 -5.48
N TRP A 288 -15.87 -6.95 -4.18
CA TRP A 288 -14.87 -6.99 -3.12
C TRP A 288 -14.66 -8.38 -2.51
N THR A 289 -15.40 -9.39 -2.98
CA THR A 289 -15.20 -10.79 -2.56
C THR A 289 -14.00 -11.39 -3.31
N PRO A 290 -12.95 -11.86 -2.61
CA PRO A 290 -11.80 -12.46 -3.26
C PRO A 290 -12.20 -13.73 -4.03
N ALA A 291 -11.64 -13.88 -5.23
CA ALA A 291 -11.82 -15.07 -6.02
C ALA A 291 -11.07 -16.26 -5.40
N THR A 292 -11.60 -17.45 -5.61
CA THR A 292 -10.98 -18.71 -5.19
C THR A 292 -10.37 -19.45 -6.38
N LEU A 293 -9.22 -20.07 -6.16
CA LEU A 293 -8.59 -20.99 -7.09
C LEU A 293 -9.37 -22.31 -7.16
N ASN A 294 -9.05 -23.15 -8.13
CA ASN A 294 -9.67 -24.47 -8.30
C ASN A 294 -9.50 -25.40 -7.08
N ASN A 295 -8.49 -25.16 -6.24
CA ASN A 295 -8.27 -25.87 -4.98
C ASN A 295 -9.04 -25.28 -3.78
N GLY A 296 -9.88 -24.27 -3.99
CA GLY A 296 -10.66 -23.59 -2.95
C GLY A 296 -9.90 -22.53 -2.15
N GLN A 297 -8.61 -22.32 -2.43
CA GLN A 297 -7.80 -21.30 -1.74
C GLN A 297 -7.94 -19.93 -2.42
N ILE A 298 -7.74 -18.87 -1.64
CA ILE A 298 -7.53 -17.54 -2.18
C ILE A 298 -6.03 -17.30 -2.41
N ALA A 299 -5.71 -16.42 -3.36
CA ALA A 299 -4.34 -16.02 -3.63
C ALA A 299 -4.25 -14.54 -4.03
N GLY A 300 -3.11 -13.93 -3.76
CA GLY A 300 -2.83 -12.52 -4.05
C GLY A 300 -1.33 -12.27 -4.13
N PHE A 301 -0.92 -11.02 -3.97
CA PHE A 301 0.49 -10.63 -4.17
C PHE A 301 1.45 -11.11 -3.08
N ASN A 302 1.02 -11.07 -1.80
CA ASN A 302 1.89 -11.32 -0.64
C ASN A 302 1.07 -11.63 0.62
N ARG A 303 1.73 -11.70 1.79
CA ARG A 303 1.06 -11.97 3.06
C ARG A 303 0.02 -10.93 3.47
N LEU A 304 0.19 -9.67 3.11
CA LEU A 304 -0.75 -8.59 3.43
C LEU A 304 -1.91 -8.59 2.44
N THR A 305 -1.62 -8.39 1.17
CA THR A 305 -2.60 -8.46 0.08
C THR A 305 -2.69 -9.90 -0.42
N ASN A 306 -3.32 -10.75 0.41
CA ASN A 306 -3.30 -12.20 0.28
C ASN A 306 -4.48 -12.78 -0.53
N GLY A 307 -5.34 -11.91 -1.09
CA GLY A 307 -6.41 -12.27 -2.01
C GLY A 307 -6.56 -11.22 -3.11
N TYR A 308 -7.33 -11.53 -4.14
CA TYR A 308 -7.67 -10.62 -5.22
C TYR A 308 -9.13 -10.82 -5.65
N ALA A 309 -9.87 -9.72 -5.70
CA ALA A 309 -11.27 -9.68 -6.10
C ALA A 309 -11.40 -9.10 -7.53
N LEU A 310 -12.52 -8.49 -7.89
CA LEU A 310 -12.74 -7.99 -9.26
C LEU A 310 -12.05 -6.64 -9.48
N GLY A 311 -10.75 -6.67 -9.70
CA GLY A 311 -9.91 -5.48 -9.83
C GLY A 311 -9.32 -4.93 -8.52
N TRP A 312 -9.58 -5.62 -7.42
CA TRP A 312 -9.25 -5.16 -6.07
C TRP A 312 -8.41 -6.19 -5.32
N PRO A 313 -7.14 -5.93 -5.01
CA PRO A 313 -6.41 -6.72 -4.00
C PRO A 313 -7.15 -6.69 -2.66
N THR A 314 -7.11 -7.77 -1.92
CA THR A 314 -7.80 -7.89 -0.63
C THR A 314 -6.86 -8.28 0.50
N VAL A 315 -7.13 -7.74 1.68
CA VAL A 315 -6.51 -8.09 2.97
C VAL A 315 -7.52 -8.91 3.76
N THR A 316 -7.41 -10.24 3.71
CA THR A 316 -8.43 -11.16 4.24
C THR A 316 -8.19 -11.57 5.69
N ARG A 317 -7.44 -10.79 6.45
CA ARG A 317 -7.25 -11.01 7.89
C ARG A 317 -8.56 -10.88 8.66
N LYS A 318 -8.65 -11.56 9.81
CA LYS A 318 -9.84 -11.58 10.68
C LYS A 318 -10.16 -10.18 11.23
N GLU A 319 -9.12 -9.48 11.67
CA GLU A 319 -9.20 -8.14 12.24
C GLU A 319 -8.95 -7.11 11.14
N HIS A 320 -9.81 -6.11 11.06
CA HIS A 320 -9.69 -4.99 10.10
C HIS A 320 -9.41 -5.45 8.66
N PRO A 321 -10.28 -6.33 8.08
CA PRO A 321 -10.14 -6.70 6.67
C PRO A 321 -10.33 -5.48 5.77
N ALA A 322 -9.64 -5.46 4.63
CA ALA A 322 -9.69 -4.35 3.71
C ALA A 322 -9.68 -4.80 2.25
N VAL A 323 -10.16 -3.95 1.36
CA VAL A 323 -9.76 -3.96 -0.04
C VAL A 323 -8.66 -2.92 -0.22
N ALA A 324 -7.63 -3.27 -0.98
CA ALA A 324 -6.34 -2.59 -0.92
C ALA A 324 -5.70 -2.38 -2.29
N PRO A 325 -6.32 -1.60 -3.21
CA PRO A 325 -5.69 -1.29 -4.48
C PRO A 325 -4.34 -0.61 -4.28
N VAL A 326 -3.33 -1.12 -4.97
CA VAL A 326 -1.95 -0.61 -4.95
C VAL A 326 -1.46 -0.36 -6.37
N GLY A 327 -0.56 0.59 -6.55
CA GLY A 327 -0.09 0.96 -7.87
C GLY A 327 1.39 1.33 -7.92
N GLY A 328 2.17 0.57 -8.71
CA GLY A 328 3.56 0.87 -9.05
C GLY A 328 4.50 1.11 -7.87
N GLY A 329 4.20 0.55 -6.69
CA GLY A 329 4.94 0.80 -5.47
C GLY A 329 4.97 2.27 -5.05
N ARG A 330 4.00 3.10 -5.50
CA ARG A 330 3.93 4.53 -5.21
C ARG A 330 2.59 5.02 -4.70
N SER A 331 1.53 4.25 -4.88
CA SER A 331 0.18 4.59 -4.48
C SER A 331 -0.51 3.42 -3.81
N ALA A 332 -1.33 3.70 -2.81
CA ALA A 332 -2.16 2.73 -2.12
C ALA A 332 -3.47 3.36 -1.67
N VAL A 333 -4.54 2.58 -1.76
CA VAL A 333 -5.85 2.92 -1.20
C VAL A 333 -6.31 1.73 -0.37
N PHE A 334 -6.56 1.93 0.92
CA PHE A 334 -7.14 0.89 1.77
C PHE A 334 -8.53 1.32 2.22
N VAL A 335 -9.50 0.46 1.97
CA VAL A 335 -10.88 0.60 2.45
C VAL A 335 -11.11 -0.49 3.50
N TYR A 336 -11.12 -0.12 4.77
CA TYR A 336 -11.33 -1.04 5.90
C TYR A 336 -12.81 -1.34 6.02
N LEU A 337 -13.19 -2.58 5.70
CA LEU A 337 -14.59 -2.97 5.46
C LEU A 337 -15.48 -2.90 6.69
N LYS A 338 -14.89 -3.04 7.89
CA LYS A 338 -15.61 -3.09 9.18
C LYS A 338 -15.46 -1.82 10.02
N ASP A 339 -14.57 -0.90 9.62
CA ASP A 339 -14.14 0.22 10.48
C ASP A 339 -14.60 1.59 9.97
N ASP A 340 -15.36 1.60 8.89
CA ASP A 340 -15.76 2.83 8.16
C ASP A 340 -14.59 3.81 7.97
N LEU A 341 -13.41 3.29 7.69
CA LEU A 341 -12.21 4.04 7.42
C LEU A 341 -11.72 3.75 6.01
N SER A 342 -11.33 4.79 5.28
CA SER A 342 -10.59 4.62 4.03
C SER A 342 -9.41 5.57 4.01
N ILE A 343 -8.28 5.10 3.52
CA ILE A 343 -7.02 5.85 3.49
C ILE A 343 -6.47 5.80 2.07
N VAL A 344 -6.13 6.96 1.54
CA VAL A 344 -5.47 7.16 0.26
C VAL A 344 -4.08 7.73 0.52
N VAL A 345 -3.06 7.08 0.01
CA VAL A 345 -1.69 7.58 0.01
C VAL A 345 -1.14 7.53 -1.40
N LEU A 346 -0.79 8.69 -1.93
CA LEU A 346 -0.15 8.84 -3.23
C LEU A 346 1.25 9.40 -3.05
N SER A 347 2.23 8.87 -3.74
CA SER A 347 3.59 9.39 -3.75
C SER A 347 4.18 9.42 -5.16
N ASN A 348 5.21 10.22 -5.36
CA ASN A 348 5.91 10.30 -6.63
C ASN A 348 7.21 9.48 -6.67
N LEU A 349 7.41 8.56 -5.72
CA LEU A 349 8.57 7.66 -5.69
C LEU A 349 8.16 6.21 -5.99
N MET A 350 8.66 5.64 -7.07
CA MET A 350 8.61 4.19 -7.30
C MET A 350 9.41 3.47 -6.22
N GLY A 351 8.79 2.52 -5.50
CA GLY A 351 9.40 1.87 -4.35
C GLY A 351 9.19 2.60 -3.03
N GLY A 352 8.38 3.68 -2.98
CA GLY A 352 7.91 4.31 -1.75
C GLY A 352 7.03 3.38 -0.91
N ASN A 353 6.32 2.46 -1.58
CA ASN A 353 5.50 1.37 -1.03
C ASN A 353 4.61 1.80 0.14
N PRO A 354 3.61 2.69 -0.11
CA PRO A 354 2.71 3.18 0.94
C PRO A 354 1.86 2.08 1.57
N ASP A 355 1.61 0.97 0.88
CA ASP A 355 0.95 -0.22 1.41
C ASP A 355 1.65 -0.81 2.64
N GLN A 356 2.96 -0.59 2.78
CA GLN A 356 3.75 -1.07 3.91
C GLN A 356 3.58 -0.26 5.20
N PHE A 357 3.05 0.98 5.13
CA PHE A 357 2.86 1.84 6.29
C PHE A 357 1.45 2.44 6.43
N ILE A 358 0.52 2.06 5.56
CA ILE A 358 -0.86 2.56 5.59
C ILE A 358 -1.63 2.03 6.81
N ASP A 359 -1.32 0.83 7.30
CA ASP A 359 -1.87 0.28 8.54
C ASP A 359 -1.44 1.07 9.78
N GLU A 360 -0.23 1.62 9.80
CA GLU A 360 0.24 2.53 10.86
C GLU A 360 -0.57 3.83 10.86
N ILE A 361 -0.89 4.37 9.68
CA ILE A 361 -1.78 5.53 9.56
C ILE A 361 -3.18 5.17 10.10
N ALA A 362 -3.70 3.99 9.75
CA ALA A 362 -4.98 3.52 10.27
C ALA A 362 -4.98 3.41 11.80
N GLY A 363 -3.86 3.02 12.41
CA GLY A 363 -3.68 2.94 13.85
C GLY A 363 -3.90 4.25 14.61
N PHE A 364 -3.81 5.42 13.96
CA PHE A 364 -4.18 6.70 14.59
C PHE A 364 -5.70 6.86 14.73
N TYR A 365 -6.47 6.15 13.93
CA TYR A 365 -7.94 6.20 13.93
C TYR A 365 -8.57 4.96 14.55
N ILE A 366 -7.90 3.82 14.48
CA ILE A 366 -8.32 2.52 15.02
C ILE A 366 -7.26 2.08 16.04
N PRO A 367 -7.49 2.33 17.36
CA PRO A 367 -6.44 2.16 18.38
C PRO A 367 -5.86 0.75 18.47
N ASP A 368 -6.62 -0.30 18.21
CA ASP A 368 -6.16 -1.68 18.24
C ASP A 368 -5.31 -2.07 17.01
N MET A 369 -5.31 -1.27 15.94
CA MET A 369 -4.34 -1.40 14.84
C MET A 369 -2.96 -0.82 15.15
N LYS A 370 -2.78 -0.16 16.30
CA LYS A 370 -1.45 0.26 16.70
C LYS A 370 -0.57 -0.94 17.03
N ALA A 371 0.64 -0.95 16.49
CA ALA A 371 1.63 -1.99 16.76
C ALA A 371 1.90 -2.15 18.26
N GLU A 372 1.92 -1.04 19.02
CA GLU A 372 2.03 -1.06 20.48
C GLU A 372 0.87 -1.79 21.17
N ASN A 373 -0.31 -1.87 20.57
CA ASN A 373 -1.47 -2.60 21.07
C ASN A 373 -1.49 -4.07 20.60
N GLY A 374 -0.44 -4.50 19.90
CA GLY A 374 -0.25 -5.88 19.48
C GLY A 374 -0.89 -6.20 18.13
N PHE A 375 -1.18 -5.20 17.32
CA PHE A 375 -1.68 -5.43 15.97
C PHE A 375 -0.69 -6.28 15.16
N GLY A 376 -1.20 -7.26 14.42
CA GLY A 376 -0.38 -8.19 13.65
C GLY A 376 0.27 -9.33 14.44
N LEU A 377 0.18 -9.32 15.77
CA LEU A 377 0.68 -10.40 16.61
C LEU A 377 -0.28 -11.60 16.63
N SER A 378 0.27 -12.79 16.83
CA SER A 378 -0.53 -14.00 17.11
C SER A 378 -1.35 -13.84 18.41
N PRO A 379 -2.44 -14.59 18.60
CA PRO A 379 -3.22 -14.52 19.83
C PRO A 379 -2.38 -14.70 21.12
N SER A 380 -1.40 -15.61 21.08
CA SER A 380 -0.50 -15.86 22.20
C SER A 380 0.44 -14.66 22.46
N LEU A 381 0.99 -14.08 21.40
CA LEU A 381 1.83 -12.87 21.51
C LEU A 381 1.03 -11.64 21.94
N LYS A 382 -0.24 -11.49 21.53
CA LYS A 382 -1.12 -10.42 22.03
C LYS A 382 -1.33 -10.52 23.54
N LYS A 383 -1.55 -11.74 24.07
CA LYS A 383 -1.63 -11.97 25.53
C LYS A 383 -0.34 -11.59 26.23
N LEU A 384 0.82 -11.99 25.65
CA LEU A 384 2.13 -11.61 26.22
C LEU A 384 2.36 -10.11 26.19
N ASN A 385 2.07 -9.44 25.06
CA ASN A 385 2.19 -8.00 24.94
C ASN A 385 1.32 -7.26 26.00
N ALA A 386 0.08 -7.69 26.17
CA ALA A 386 -0.82 -7.12 27.19
C ALA A 386 -0.31 -7.35 28.62
N ALA A 387 0.28 -8.53 28.90
CA ALA A 387 0.88 -8.82 30.19
C ALA A 387 2.13 -7.97 30.43
N LEU A 388 3.02 -7.83 29.43
CA LEU A 388 4.24 -7.01 29.53
C LEU A 388 3.92 -5.52 29.69
N LYS A 389 2.85 -5.01 29.05
CA LYS A 389 2.38 -3.64 29.30
C LYS A 389 1.99 -3.39 30.75
N LYS A 390 1.47 -4.41 31.44
CA LYS A 390 1.08 -4.32 32.86
C LYS A 390 2.26 -4.50 33.82
N THR A 391 3.18 -5.42 33.50
CA THR A 391 4.30 -5.78 34.40
C THR A 391 5.57 -5.00 34.13
N GLY A 392 5.71 -4.40 32.95
CA GLY A 392 6.94 -3.85 32.38
C GLY A 392 7.66 -4.86 31.48
N PHE A 393 8.24 -4.38 30.37
CA PHE A 393 9.06 -5.19 29.47
C PHE A 393 10.40 -5.63 30.09
N ASP A 394 10.80 -5.02 31.18
CA ASP A 394 11.95 -5.41 31.98
C ASP A 394 11.71 -6.67 32.88
N LYS A 395 10.44 -7.11 32.99
CA LYS A 395 10.00 -8.22 33.80
C LYS A 395 9.30 -9.35 33.04
N PRO A 396 9.88 -9.85 31.91
CA PRO A 396 9.21 -10.81 31.05
C PRO A 396 8.93 -12.15 31.74
N ALA A 397 9.77 -12.58 32.69
CA ALA A 397 9.55 -13.80 33.47
C ALA A 397 8.27 -13.71 34.32
N LEU A 398 8.00 -12.55 34.94
CA LEU A 398 6.77 -12.31 35.71
C LEU A 398 5.54 -12.33 34.81
N ALA A 399 5.60 -11.68 33.61
CA ALA A 399 4.52 -11.70 32.66
C ALA A 399 4.17 -13.15 32.23
N MET A 400 5.18 -13.96 31.93
CA MET A 400 4.99 -15.37 31.58
C MET A 400 4.43 -16.20 32.72
N ALA A 401 4.91 -16.00 33.92
CA ALA A 401 4.40 -16.71 35.12
C ALA A 401 2.91 -16.39 35.33
N ASN A 402 2.52 -15.14 35.20
CA ASN A 402 1.12 -14.70 35.33
C ASN A 402 0.24 -15.32 34.23
N LEU A 403 0.72 -15.38 32.98
CA LEU A 403 -0.01 -16.01 31.89
C LEU A 403 -0.19 -17.51 32.08
N ARG A 404 0.86 -18.23 32.50
CA ARG A 404 0.78 -19.67 32.78
C ARG A 404 -0.12 -20.00 33.97
N LYS A 405 -0.21 -19.09 34.96
CA LYS A 405 -1.16 -19.21 36.06
C LYS A 405 -2.62 -19.01 35.58
N ALA A 406 -2.84 -18.06 34.69
CA ALA A 406 -4.16 -17.76 34.16
C ALA A 406 -4.64 -18.79 33.12
N GLU A 407 -3.70 -19.36 32.35
CA GLU A 407 -4.00 -20.30 31.26
C GLU A 407 -3.01 -21.47 31.33
N ARG A 408 -3.53 -22.61 31.82
CA ARG A 408 -2.72 -23.83 31.92
C ARG A 408 -2.28 -24.30 30.53
N GLY A 409 -0.97 -24.45 30.35
CA GLY A 409 -0.41 -24.86 29.05
C GLY A 409 -0.09 -23.67 28.10
N PHE A 410 -0.18 -22.43 28.57
CA PHE A 410 0.24 -21.28 27.76
C PHE A 410 1.71 -21.42 27.32
N THR A 411 1.91 -21.42 26.01
CA THR A 411 3.24 -21.55 25.37
C THR A 411 3.37 -20.53 24.24
N LEU A 412 4.60 -20.25 23.89
CA LEU A 412 4.99 -19.43 22.73
C LEU A 412 6.09 -20.20 22.01
N THR A 413 6.09 -20.18 20.70
CA THR A 413 7.15 -20.80 19.90
C THR A 413 8.36 -19.87 19.79
N GLU A 414 9.53 -20.46 19.53
CA GLU A 414 10.75 -19.72 19.23
C GLU A 414 10.55 -18.71 18.10
N ASN A 415 9.93 -19.17 17.00
CA ASN A 415 9.69 -18.35 15.83
C ASN A 415 8.74 -17.18 16.10
N GLU A 416 7.72 -17.35 16.96
CA GLU A 416 6.84 -16.25 17.35
C GLU A 416 7.62 -15.16 18.10
N LEU A 417 8.40 -15.57 19.09
CA LEU A 417 9.21 -14.62 19.88
C LEU A 417 10.27 -13.94 19.00
N ASN A 418 10.95 -14.72 18.17
CA ASN A 418 11.98 -14.20 17.28
C ASN A 418 11.42 -13.17 16.30
N GLY A 419 10.33 -13.52 15.64
CA GLY A 419 9.64 -12.62 14.69
C GLY A 419 9.16 -11.34 15.37
N TRP A 420 8.61 -11.44 16.58
CA TRP A 420 8.20 -10.25 17.33
C TRP A 420 9.37 -9.39 17.79
N GLY A 421 10.49 -10.00 18.20
CA GLY A 421 11.72 -9.29 18.50
C GLY A 421 12.20 -8.43 17.33
N TYR A 422 12.26 -9.00 16.13
CA TYR A 422 12.62 -8.25 14.91
C TYR A 422 11.58 -7.18 14.53
N GLN A 423 10.29 -7.42 14.74
CA GLN A 423 9.25 -6.40 14.54
C GLN A 423 9.46 -5.20 15.48
N LEU A 424 9.75 -5.43 16.75
CA LEU A 424 10.08 -4.37 17.71
C LEU A 424 11.37 -3.63 17.32
N LEU A 425 12.38 -4.35 16.86
CA LEU A 425 13.64 -3.76 16.37
C LEU A 425 13.39 -2.83 15.17
N SER A 426 12.61 -3.25 14.20
CA SER A 426 12.23 -2.42 13.03
C SER A 426 11.47 -1.16 13.43
N GLN A 427 10.70 -1.22 14.50
CA GLN A 427 9.99 -0.09 15.13
C GLN A 427 10.90 0.79 16.01
N LYS A 428 12.21 0.50 16.09
CA LYS A 428 13.19 1.19 16.95
C LYS A 428 12.86 1.10 18.45
N ARG A 429 12.09 0.11 18.86
CA ARG A 429 11.75 -0.20 20.26
C ARG A 429 12.83 -1.11 20.87
N PHE A 430 14.07 -0.62 20.87
CA PHE A 430 15.27 -1.41 21.17
C PHE A 430 15.25 -2.12 22.53
N LYS A 431 14.82 -1.42 23.59
CA LYS A 431 14.76 -2.01 24.94
C LYS A 431 13.75 -3.17 25.02
N GLU A 432 12.63 -3.02 24.36
CA GLU A 432 11.58 -4.04 24.32
C GLU A 432 12.02 -5.22 23.44
N ALA A 433 12.61 -4.95 22.28
CA ALA A 433 13.18 -5.97 21.40
C ALA A 433 14.23 -6.82 22.15
N LEU A 434 15.17 -6.16 22.85
CA LEU A 434 16.18 -6.85 23.66
C LEU A 434 15.55 -7.77 24.70
N SER A 435 14.49 -7.30 25.38
CA SER A 435 13.77 -8.11 26.36
C SER A 435 13.18 -9.38 25.75
N ILE A 436 12.55 -9.26 24.56
CA ILE A 436 11.95 -10.38 23.86
C ILE A 436 13.03 -11.37 23.35
N PHE A 437 14.15 -10.87 22.79
CA PHE A 437 15.24 -11.75 22.36
C PHE A 437 15.91 -12.46 23.54
N LYS A 438 16.13 -11.77 24.69
CA LYS A 438 16.61 -12.41 25.93
C LYS A 438 15.64 -13.49 26.44
N MET A 439 14.34 -13.21 26.37
CA MET A 439 13.31 -14.18 26.75
C MET A 439 13.33 -15.38 25.79
N ASN A 440 13.46 -15.16 24.48
CA ASN A 440 13.55 -16.24 23.49
C ASN A 440 14.74 -17.15 23.75
N ALA A 441 15.95 -16.59 23.89
CA ALA A 441 17.17 -17.35 24.21
C ALA A 441 17.08 -18.09 25.54
N GLY A 442 16.39 -17.53 26.53
CA GLY A 442 16.16 -18.18 27.84
C GLY A 442 15.14 -19.33 27.75
N MET A 443 14.10 -19.20 26.95
CA MET A 443 13.10 -20.28 26.74
C MET A 443 13.61 -21.40 25.82
N TYR A 444 14.50 -21.08 24.88
CA TYR A 444 15.07 -22.00 23.90
C TYR A 444 16.60 -22.08 23.96
N PRO A 445 17.15 -22.57 25.11
CA PRO A 445 18.60 -22.51 25.35
C PRO A 445 19.45 -23.40 24.44
N LYS A 446 18.81 -24.26 23.63
CA LYS A 446 19.47 -25.13 22.63
C LYS A 446 19.31 -24.60 21.20
N SER A 447 18.68 -23.45 20.99
CA SER A 447 18.49 -22.87 19.66
C SER A 447 19.67 -21.94 19.31
N ALA A 448 20.42 -22.30 18.28
CA ALA A 448 21.44 -21.43 17.70
C ALA A 448 20.84 -20.11 17.19
N ASN A 449 19.66 -20.17 16.53
CA ASN A 449 18.98 -19.02 15.99
C ASN A 449 18.55 -18.01 17.08
N ALA A 450 18.09 -18.48 18.24
CA ALA A 450 17.71 -17.59 19.35
C ALA A 450 18.90 -16.80 19.90
N PHE A 451 20.11 -17.40 19.97
CA PHE A 451 21.34 -16.72 20.37
C PHE A 451 21.92 -15.82 19.29
N ASP A 452 21.78 -16.21 18.01
CA ASP A 452 22.19 -15.38 16.87
C ASP A 452 21.40 -14.08 16.84
N SER A 453 20.07 -14.17 16.92
CA SER A 453 19.17 -13.01 16.93
C SER A 453 19.38 -12.11 18.16
N LEU A 454 19.67 -12.69 19.34
CA LEU A 454 20.03 -11.92 20.52
C LEU A 454 21.37 -11.19 20.32
N ALA A 455 22.33 -11.83 19.67
CA ALA A 455 23.62 -11.21 19.36
C ALA A 455 23.49 -10.04 18.40
N GLU A 456 22.70 -10.18 17.32
CA GLU A 456 22.40 -9.10 16.39
C GLU A 456 21.76 -7.89 17.11
N MET A 457 20.82 -8.15 18.02
CA MET A 457 20.19 -7.09 18.78
C MET A 457 21.18 -6.35 19.69
N LEU A 458 22.05 -7.07 20.38
CA LEU A 458 23.10 -6.50 21.23
C LEU A 458 24.10 -5.69 20.42
N GLU A 459 24.48 -6.18 19.25
CA GLU A 459 25.35 -5.47 18.33
C GLU A 459 24.70 -4.16 17.84
N ALA A 460 23.42 -4.19 17.47
CA ALA A 460 22.66 -3.00 17.07
C ALA A 460 22.57 -1.94 18.19
N MET A 461 22.73 -2.35 19.45
CA MET A 461 22.81 -1.45 20.60
C MET A 461 24.24 -1.00 20.94
N GLY A 462 25.26 -1.49 20.21
CA GLY A 462 26.67 -1.20 20.47
C GLY A 462 27.29 -2.04 21.61
N GLU A 463 26.57 -3.05 22.13
CA GLU A 463 27.05 -3.94 23.21
C GLU A 463 27.91 -5.08 22.62
N GLN A 464 29.08 -4.72 22.06
CA GLN A 464 29.92 -5.60 21.24
C GLN A 464 30.40 -6.86 21.97
N GLU A 465 30.81 -6.75 23.25
CA GLU A 465 31.28 -7.90 24.04
C GLU A 465 30.16 -8.91 24.29
N ALA A 466 28.95 -8.41 24.65
CA ALA A 466 27.79 -9.26 24.88
C ALA A 466 27.31 -9.89 23.53
N ALA A 467 27.37 -9.17 22.43
CA ALA A 467 27.08 -9.70 21.10
C ALA A 467 28.05 -10.84 20.74
N LEU A 468 29.35 -10.63 20.90
CA LEU A 468 30.39 -11.63 20.61
C LEU A 468 30.18 -12.92 21.42
N LEU A 469 29.80 -12.80 22.71
CA LEU A 469 29.52 -13.97 23.54
C LEU A 469 28.34 -14.78 23.01
N ASN A 470 27.25 -14.11 22.58
CA ASN A 470 26.06 -14.78 22.06
C ASN A 470 26.27 -15.37 20.66
N TYR A 471 27.04 -14.71 19.78
CA TYR A 471 27.45 -15.30 18.49
C TYR A 471 28.31 -16.57 18.69
N LYS A 472 29.27 -16.56 19.64
CA LYS A 472 30.05 -17.76 19.98
C LYS A 472 29.16 -18.90 20.48
N LYS A 473 28.12 -18.57 21.27
CA LYS A 473 27.17 -19.57 21.76
C LYS A 473 26.29 -20.11 20.64
N SER A 474 25.85 -19.26 19.71
CA SER A 474 25.14 -19.68 18.50
C SER A 474 25.97 -20.64 17.66
N LEU A 475 27.24 -20.29 17.37
CA LEU A 475 28.15 -21.11 16.58
C LEU A 475 28.49 -22.46 17.28
N ALA A 476 28.54 -22.48 18.60
CA ALA A 476 28.73 -23.72 19.38
C ALA A 476 27.52 -24.66 19.30
N LEU A 477 26.31 -24.12 19.14
CA LEU A 477 25.06 -24.88 18.98
C LEU A 477 24.84 -25.33 17.53
N ASP A 478 25.30 -24.55 16.56
CA ASP A 478 25.26 -24.86 15.14
C ASP A 478 26.56 -24.37 14.46
N ALA A 479 27.48 -25.31 14.22
CA ALA A 479 28.76 -25.04 13.57
C ALA A 479 28.59 -24.56 12.11
N GLY A 480 27.41 -24.76 11.49
CA GLY A 480 27.08 -24.30 10.17
C GLY A 480 26.59 -22.84 10.11
N ASN A 481 26.42 -22.14 11.22
CA ASN A 481 25.96 -20.76 11.23
C ASN A 481 27.05 -19.80 10.70
N LYS A 482 26.96 -19.51 9.40
CA LYS A 482 27.90 -18.62 8.69
C LYS A 482 27.81 -17.19 9.21
N ASN A 483 26.60 -16.68 9.54
CA ASN A 483 26.42 -15.34 10.07
C ASN A 483 27.21 -15.15 11.37
N ALA A 484 27.00 -16.05 12.34
CA ALA A 484 27.74 -16.00 13.61
C ALA A 484 29.27 -16.06 13.39
N ALA A 485 29.75 -16.93 12.48
CA ALA A 485 31.17 -17.05 12.18
C ALA A 485 31.78 -15.75 11.61
N GLU A 486 31.09 -15.12 10.67
CA GLU A 486 31.51 -13.85 10.07
C GLU A 486 31.47 -12.69 11.07
N ARG A 487 30.40 -12.60 11.89
CA ARG A 487 30.27 -11.54 12.90
C ARG A 487 31.32 -11.65 14.01
N ILE A 488 31.66 -12.90 14.44
CA ILE A 488 32.74 -13.13 15.41
C ILE A 488 34.06 -12.58 14.89
N LYS A 489 34.41 -12.84 13.62
CA LYS A 489 35.65 -12.32 13.01
C LYS A 489 35.65 -10.79 12.98
N ALA A 490 34.53 -10.19 12.55
CA ALA A 490 34.41 -8.74 12.44
C ALA A 490 34.55 -8.05 13.82
N LEU A 491 33.86 -8.55 14.84
CA LEU A 491 33.90 -8.00 16.19
C LEU A 491 35.25 -8.22 16.89
N ALA A 492 35.90 -9.36 16.68
CA ALA A 492 37.23 -9.61 17.24
C ALA A 492 38.32 -8.70 16.65
N SER A 493 38.18 -8.26 15.39
CA SER A 493 39.13 -7.32 14.75
C SER A 493 38.89 -5.86 15.16
N GLY A 494 37.72 -5.52 15.69
CA GLY A 494 37.37 -4.16 16.13
C GLY A 494 37.56 -3.92 17.64
N LEU A 495 37.86 -4.97 18.43
CA LEU A 495 38.12 -4.91 19.87
C LEU A 495 39.63 -4.83 20.18
N ASN A 496 40.51 -4.92 19.19
CA ASN A 496 41.95 -4.66 19.28
C ASN A 496 42.26 -3.26 18.78
#